data_529787daa6e712900be0ed15ff66c995
#
_entry.id   529787daa6e712900be0ed15ff66c995
#
_cell.length_a   1.000
_cell.length_b   1.000
_cell.length_c   1.000
_cell.angle_alpha   90.00
_cell.angle_beta   90.00
_cell.angle_gamma   90.00
#
_symmetry.space_group_name_H-M   'P 1'
#
loop_
_entity.id
_entity.type
_entity.pdbx_description
1 polymer ?
#
loop_
_entity_poly.entity_id
_entity_poly.type
_entity_poly.pdbx_seq_one_letter_code
_entity_poly.pdbx_strand_id
1 'polypeptide(L)'
;SNEHVMKTRDIVFYATLAVAALAMAGCEKSNDMPQESGPGHPAEIRFAPAIVPLTRATGTAFEEGDAVGIYCVESTDDPAAAIVGERYIDNKQLTMTAGTLTGTTPCFWPTEYTGPSDFYAYFPYNEKGLSGDKQSYEISVALDQSDDEAFRTSDHMLARAQNTARTEKAIPLDFKRLMSLLDFVLLPGTGYDDVDGILAAEVQVMNMAQVANVDFVTGEVSSPAIKANITPHGSFRASDGKAVGVEAIVPPQHVDARSYLFNVRIGERNFRCTTDKELTFEAGRRYTFTLTINRAAAGGEVALSPTIEDWTPGTASSEETVEVDPDLDAKVVRDIDGNEYAIVRIGTQQWTGANLRTTHYNDGTPITLLEDQEAWAQCENSEEAAYCLYDNDATNSELY
;
A
#
# COMPACT_ATOMS: atom_id res chain seq x y z
N SER A 1 -57.94 18.46 -41.87
CA SER A 1 -58.17 19.42 -40.80
C SER A 1 -56.97 19.41 -39.86
N ASN A 2 -56.18 20.45 -40.03
CA ASN A 2 -55.16 21.07 -39.19
C ASN A 2 -53.97 20.21 -38.61
N GLU A 3 -52.93 20.36 -39.36
CA GLU A 3 -51.55 20.52 -39.03
C GLU A 3 -51.26 21.39 -37.79
N HIS A 4 -50.32 21.00 -36.96
CA HIS A 4 -49.48 21.97 -36.27
C HIS A 4 -48.03 21.43 -36.20
N VAL A 5 -47.24 21.99 -37.08
CA VAL A 5 -45.77 21.99 -37.09
C VAL A 5 -45.30 22.81 -35.89
N MET A 6 -44.40 22.28 -35.04
CA MET A 6 -43.66 23.10 -34.10
C MET A 6 -42.15 23.03 -34.38
N LYS A 7 -41.64 24.21 -34.64
CA LYS A 7 -40.28 24.57 -35.03
C LYS A 7 -39.26 24.36 -33.91
N THR A 8 -38.14 23.81 -34.29
CA THR A 8 -36.84 23.92 -33.65
C THR A 8 -36.53 25.36 -33.21
N ARG A 9 -36.13 25.59 -31.99
CA ARG A 9 -35.54 26.85 -31.52
C ARG A 9 -34.15 26.59 -30.98
N ASP A 10 -33.17 27.18 -31.68
CA ASP A 10 -31.78 27.31 -31.32
C ASP A 10 -31.61 27.94 -29.93
N ILE A 11 -30.81 27.33 -29.07
CA ILE A 11 -30.36 27.93 -27.81
C ILE A 11 -28.94 28.44 -28.03
N VAL A 12 -28.86 29.76 -28.18
CA VAL A 12 -27.58 30.50 -28.23
C VAL A 12 -27.16 30.74 -26.78
N PHE A 13 -25.97 30.24 -26.44
CA PHE A 13 -25.31 30.58 -25.17
C PHE A 13 -24.71 31.99 -25.26
N TYR A 14 -25.24 32.92 -24.49
CA TYR A 14 -24.59 34.20 -24.22
C TYR A 14 -23.65 34.06 -22.99
N ALA A 15 -22.36 34.23 -23.23
CA ALA A 15 -21.39 34.46 -22.17
C ALA A 15 -21.53 35.93 -21.70
N THR A 16 -22.05 36.13 -20.51
CA THR A 16 -22.05 37.43 -19.86
C THR A 16 -20.79 37.62 -19.01
N LEU A 17 -19.98 38.54 -19.51
CA LEU A 17 -18.80 39.08 -18.77
C LEU A 17 -19.34 40.01 -17.68
N ALA A 18 -19.21 39.64 -16.41
CA ALA A 18 -19.55 40.54 -15.29
C ALA A 18 -18.32 41.37 -14.92
N VAL A 19 -18.37 42.63 -15.25
CA VAL A 19 -17.44 43.67 -14.78
C VAL A 19 -17.83 43.98 -13.33
N ALA A 20 -16.93 43.73 -12.37
CA ALA A 20 -17.11 44.12 -10.98
C ALA A 20 -16.87 45.63 -10.84
N ALA A 21 -17.93 46.36 -10.55
CA ALA A 21 -17.88 47.74 -10.12
C ALA A 21 -17.49 47.79 -8.61
N LEU A 22 -16.41 48.49 -8.29
CA LEU A 22 -16.05 48.86 -6.91
C LEU A 22 -17.11 49.78 -6.34
N ALA A 23 -17.86 49.32 -5.35
CA ALA A 23 -18.62 50.18 -4.48
C ALA A 23 -17.84 50.36 -3.14
N MET A 24 -17.33 51.52 -2.92
CA MET A 24 -16.82 51.97 -1.62
C MET A 24 -18.03 52.16 -0.71
N ALA A 25 -18.14 51.32 0.30
CA ALA A 25 -19.09 51.57 1.42
C ALA A 25 -18.44 51.17 2.75
N GLY A 26 -18.19 52.18 3.55
CA GLY A 26 -18.30 52.17 5.01
C GLY A 26 -17.40 51.22 5.78
N CYS A 27 -16.31 51.77 6.34
CA CYS A 27 -15.65 51.22 7.51
C CYS A 27 -16.63 51.13 8.70
N GLU A 28 -17.13 49.92 8.98
CA GLU A 28 -17.42 49.55 10.36
C GLU A 28 -16.16 48.89 10.93
N LYS A 29 -15.54 49.57 11.89
CA LYS A 29 -14.49 49.00 12.73
C LYS A 29 -15.10 47.88 13.57
N SER A 30 -15.01 46.64 13.13
CA SER A 30 -14.97 45.52 14.04
C SER A 30 -13.61 45.58 14.73
N ASN A 31 -13.63 45.82 16.02
CA ASN A 31 -12.48 45.71 16.93
C ASN A 31 -12.13 44.22 17.11
N ASP A 32 -11.68 43.59 16.06
CA ASP A 32 -10.83 42.41 16.17
C ASP A 32 -9.37 42.87 16.12
N MET A 33 -8.95 43.52 17.20
CA MET A 33 -7.54 43.60 17.52
C MET A 33 -7.05 42.16 17.67
N PRO A 34 -5.94 41.75 17.03
CA PRO A 34 -5.22 40.57 17.46
C PRO A 34 -4.99 40.72 18.95
N GLN A 35 -5.46 39.79 19.73
CA GLN A 35 -5.23 39.80 21.18
C GLN A 35 -3.72 39.62 21.31
N GLU A 36 -3.01 40.72 21.55
CA GLU A 36 -1.62 40.69 21.98
C GLU A 36 -1.59 39.75 23.19
N SER A 37 -0.90 38.64 23.06
CA SER A 37 -0.59 37.75 24.17
C SER A 37 0.18 38.58 25.19
N GLY A 38 -0.51 39.04 26.24
CA GLY A 38 0.11 39.73 27.32
C GLY A 38 1.16 38.84 27.98
N PRO A 39 2.15 39.39 28.68
CA PRO A 39 3.19 38.60 29.33
C PRO A 39 2.54 37.66 30.35
N GLY A 40 2.42 36.37 30.01
CA GLY A 40 1.86 35.32 30.87
C GLY A 40 1.01 34.26 30.20
N HIS A 41 0.60 34.42 28.94
CA HIS A 41 -0.07 33.33 28.21
C HIS A 41 0.90 32.62 27.26
N PRO A 42 0.97 31.30 27.29
CA PRO A 42 1.79 30.53 26.34
C PRO A 42 1.30 30.78 24.90
N ALA A 43 2.22 31.07 24.00
CA ALA A 43 1.88 31.28 22.59
C ALA A 43 1.37 29.97 21.96
N GLU A 44 0.27 30.05 21.21
CA GLU A 44 -0.32 28.93 20.51
C GLU A 44 0.58 28.47 19.34
N ILE A 45 0.70 27.17 19.19
CA ILE A 45 1.39 26.52 18.07
C ILE A 45 0.36 26.15 17.00
N ARG A 46 0.61 26.58 15.76
CA ARG A 46 -0.18 26.23 14.58
C ARG A 46 0.66 25.41 13.61
N PHE A 47 0.02 24.54 12.86
CA PHE A 47 0.68 23.65 11.91
C PHE A 47 0.12 23.83 10.51
N ALA A 48 1.01 23.77 9.50
CA ALA A 48 0.69 23.79 8.08
C ALA A 48 1.11 22.45 7.46
N PRO A 49 0.21 21.43 7.41
CA PRO A 49 0.54 20.13 6.87
C PRO A 49 0.57 20.16 5.34
N ALA A 50 1.53 19.44 4.77
CA ALA A 50 1.62 19.17 3.34
C ALA A 50 2.10 17.73 3.13
N ILE A 51 1.57 17.05 2.10
CA ILE A 51 2.10 15.75 1.67
C ILE A 51 3.12 16.04 0.57
N VAL A 52 4.34 15.55 0.73
CA VAL A 52 5.41 15.76 -0.23
C VAL A 52 5.77 14.44 -0.94
N PRO A 53 6.11 14.52 -2.22
CA PRO A 53 6.19 15.71 -3.06
C PRO A 53 4.82 16.27 -3.45
N LEU A 54 4.76 17.60 -3.60
CA LEU A 54 3.56 18.34 -4.00
C LEU A 54 3.35 18.23 -5.50
N THR A 55 2.69 17.22 -6.02
CA THR A 55 2.28 17.14 -7.41
C THR A 55 0.76 17.00 -7.55
N ARG A 56 0.22 17.49 -8.69
CA ARG A 56 -1.21 17.77 -8.91
C ARG A 56 -2.08 16.53 -9.16
N ALA A 57 -1.96 15.46 -8.39
CA ALA A 57 -2.84 14.32 -8.54
C ALA A 57 -3.62 14.03 -7.26
N THR A 58 -4.71 13.31 -7.40
CA THR A 58 -5.57 12.83 -6.32
C THR A 58 -4.75 12.09 -5.24
N GLY A 59 -4.99 12.43 -3.94
CA GLY A 59 -4.25 11.85 -2.82
C GLY A 59 -2.98 12.62 -2.42
N THR A 60 -2.82 13.88 -2.85
CA THR A 60 -1.68 14.76 -2.49
C THR A 60 -1.98 15.72 -1.36
N ALA A 61 -3.17 15.69 -0.80
CA ALA A 61 -3.61 16.53 0.31
C ALA A 61 -4.38 15.71 1.33
N PHE A 62 -4.32 16.13 2.57
CA PHE A 62 -5.17 15.60 3.62
C PHE A 62 -6.64 15.93 3.37
N GLU A 63 -7.51 15.01 3.70
CA GLU A 63 -8.95 15.17 3.60
C GLU A 63 -9.55 15.71 4.92
N GLU A 64 -10.75 16.26 4.83
CA GLU A 64 -11.49 16.68 6.01
C GLU A 64 -11.73 15.49 6.94
N GLY A 65 -11.35 15.61 8.21
CA GLY A 65 -11.45 14.54 9.18
C GLY A 65 -10.19 13.69 9.36
N ASP A 66 -9.18 13.83 8.50
CA ASP A 66 -7.89 13.15 8.70
C ASP A 66 -7.28 13.48 10.03
N ALA A 67 -6.88 12.45 10.78
CA ALA A 67 -6.29 12.63 12.10
C ALA A 67 -4.80 12.28 12.09
N VAL A 68 -3.98 13.16 12.64
CA VAL A 68 -2.55 12.97 12.83
C VAL A 68 -2.20 12.97 14.32
N GLY A 69 -1.18 12.20 14.70
CA GLY A 69 -0.56 12.27 16.01
C GLY A 69 0.65 13.20 15.98
N ILE A 70 0.82 14.01 17.00
CA ILE A 70 1.95 14.93 17.09
C ILE A 70 2.68 14.83 18.42
N TYR A 71 4.00 14.95 18.35
CA TYR A 71 4.92 15.03 19.47
C TYR A 71 5.74 16.31 19.39
N CYS A 72 6.12 16.87 20.55
CA CYS A 72 7.05 17.99 20.66
C CYS A 72 8.04 17.72 21.76
N VAL A 73 9.33 17.85 21.44
CA VAL A 73 10.44 17.69 22.38
C VAL A 73 11.40 18.88 22.28
N GLU A 74 12.29 19.01 23.24
CA GLU A 74 13.44 19.92 23.16
C GLU A 74 14.34 19.50 21.99
N SER A 75 14.78 20.48 21.20
CA SER A 75 15.75 20.22 20.14
C SER A 75 17.15 20.03 20.73
N THR A 76 17.74 18.88 20.50
CA THR A 76 19.06 18.50 20.99
C THR A 76 19.89 17.88 19.89
N ASP A 77 21.21 17.74 20.15
CA ASP A 77 22.13 17.03 19.23
C ASP A 77 21.86 15.51 19.17
N ASP A 78 21.05 14.98 20.09
CA ASP A 78 20.60 13.57 20.12
C ASP A 78 19.07 13.49 20.08
N PRO A 79 18.47 13.53 18.88
CA PRO A 79 17.01 13.45 18.73
C PRO A 79 16.39 12.16 19.26
N ALA A 80 17.15 11.05 19.23
CA ALA A 80 16.68 9.76 19.73
C ALA A 80 16.53 9.77 21.26
N ALA A 81 17.49 10.35 21.97
CA ALA A 81 17.37 10.55 23.40
C ALA A 81 16.25 11.57 23.74
N ALA A 82 16.10 12.62 22.95
CA ALA A 82 15.05 13.63 23.15
C ALA A 82 13.64 13.04 23.07
N ILE A 83 13.33 12.23 22.06
CA ILE A 83 11.98 11.64 21.89
C ILE A 83 11.65 10.60 22.99
N VAL A 84 12.64 9.92 23.50
CA VAL A 84 12.50 8.98 24.64
C VAL A 84 12.30 9.71 25.98
N GLY A 85 12.87 10.91 26.09
CA GLY A 85 12.85 11.74 27.28
C GLY A 85 11.52 12.44 27.55
N GLU A 86 11.59 13.70 27.98
CA GLU A 86 10.42 14.53 28.27
C GLU A 86 9.83 15.08 26.97
N ARG A 87 8.51 14.94 26.83
CA ARG A 87 7.73 15.43 25.68
C ARG A 87 6.76 16.50 26.13
N TYR A 88 6.87 17.67 25.57
CA TYR A 88 5.94 18.79 25.87
C TYR A 88 4.57 18.56 25.21
N ILE A 89 4.55 17.91 24.06
CA ILE A 89 3.35 17.38 23.44
C ILE A 89 3.60 15.89 23.24
N ASP A 90 2.71 15.07 23.77
CA ASP A 90 2.82 13.60 23.75
C ASP A 90 1.59 12.99 23.09
N ASN A 91 1.78 12.44 21.89
CA ASN A 91 0.76 11.79 21.07
C ASN A 91 -0.57 12.55 20.98
N LYS A 92 -0.50 13.86 20.81
CA LYS A 92 -1.72 14.65 20.69
C LYS A 92 -2.36 14.48 19.34
N GLN A 93 -3.65 14.11 19.34
CA GLN A 93 -4.45 14.05 18.13
C GLN A 93 -4.80 15.43 17.63
N LEU A 94 -4.49 15.68 16.35
CA LEU A 94 -4.98 16.83 15.58
C LEU A 94 -5.75 16.32 14.38
N THR A 95 -6.84 16.99 14.05
CA THR A 95 -7.73 16.61 12.95
C THR A 95 -7.73 17.69 11.88
N MET A 96 -7.72 17.30 10.62
CA MET A 96 -7.87 18.22 9.50
C MET A 96 -9.28 18.81 9.50
N THR A 97 -9.36 20.13 9.65
CA THR A 97 -10.61 20.87 9.66
C THR A 97 -10.44 22.17 8.88
N ALA A 98 -11.24 22.36 7.83
CA ALA A 98 -11.17 23.53 6.96
C ALA A 98 -9.73 23.84 6.45
N GLY A 99 -8.96 22.80 6.14
CA GLY A 99 -7.60 22.91 5.61
C GLY A 99 -6.51 23.18 6.65
N THR A 100 -6.82 23.07 7.95
CA THR A 100 -5.87 23.25 9.04
C THR A 100 -5.95 22.10 10.04
N LEU A 101 -4.83 21.79 10.71
CA LEU A 101 -4.81 20.82 11.79
C LEU A 101 -5.27 21.47 13.10
N THR A 102 -6.38 20.97 13.66
CA THR A 102 -6.97 21.46 14.90
C THR A 102 -7.13 20.33 15.91
N GLY A 103 -6.91 20.62 17.18
CA GLY A 103 -7.15 19.69 18.28
C GLY A 103 -8.34 20.13 19.13
N THR A 104 -8.86 19.24 19.97
CA THR A 104 -9.88 19.57 20.98
C THR A 104 -9.42 20.67 21.94
N THR A 105 -8.11 20.77 22.16
CA THR A 105 -7.45 21.84 22.86
C THR A 105 -6.26 22.33 22.04
N PRO A 106 -5.95 23.62 22.01
CA PRO A 106 -4.78 24.15 21.32
C PRO A 106 -3.46 23.51 21.78
N CYS A 107 -2.45 23.56 20.95
CA CYS A 107 -1.06 23.28 21.32
C CYS A 107 -0.39 24.61 21.73
N PHE A 108 0.42 24.58 22.77
CA PHE A 108 1.13 25.77 23.23
C PHE A 108 2.63 25.50 23.33
N TRP A 109 3.42 26.54 23.09
CA TRP A 109 4.86 26.48 23.34
C TRP A 109 5.14 26.26 24.83
N PRO A 110 6.11 25.39 25.17
CA PRO A 110 6.49 25.16 26.54
C PRO A 110 6.92 26.50 27.21
N THR A 111 6.52 26.71 28.44
CA THR A 111 6.88 27.94 29.21
C THR A 111 8.21 27.77 29.91
N GLU A 112 8.59 26.56 30.24
CA GLU A 112 9.79 26.22 31.02
C GLU A 112 11.05 26.10 30.14
N TYR A 113 10.87 25.97 28.85
CA TYR A 113 11.92 25.87 27.85
C TYR A 113 11.75 26.95 26.78
N THR A 114 12.83 27.69 26.48
CA THR A 114 12.81 28.83 25.54
C THR A 114 13.67 28.57 24.31
N GLY A 115 14.35 27.43 24.24
CA GLY A 115 15.13 27.00 23.10
C GLY A 115 14.27 26.52 21.93
N PRO A 116 14.88 26.09 20.83
CA PRO A 116 14.18 25.49 19.70
C PRO A 116 13.59 24.11 20.06
N SER A 117 12.52 23.75 19.39
CA SER A 117 11.83 22.45 19.59
C SER A 117 11.83 21.63 18.32
N ASP A 118 11.79 20.31 18.49
CA ASP A 118 11.59 19.35 17.41
C ASP A 118 10.15 18.84 17.45
N PHE A 119 9.50 18.85 16.29
CA PHE A 119 8.16 18.33 16.10
C PHE A 119 8.21 17.10 15.23
N TYR A 120 7.46 16.08 15.64
CA TYR A 120 7.24 14.85 14.90
C TYR A 120 5.75 14.63 14.74
N ALA A 121 5.28 14.43 13.53
CA ALA A 121 3.88 14.19 13.25
C ALA A 121 3.74 12.96 12.36
N TYR A 122 2.71 12.15 12.58
CA TYR A 122 2.47 10.94 11.82
C TYR A 122 0.98 10.78 11.47
N PHE A 123 0.72 10.11 10.35
CA PHE A 123 -0.61 9.77 9.88
C PHE A 123 -0.66 8.27 9.54
N PRO A 124 -1.78 7.60 9.75
CA PRO A 124 -2.96 8.03 10.51
C PRO A 124 -2.68 8.03 12.04
N TYR A 125 -3.45 8.82 12.78
CA TYR A 125 -3.37 8.83 14.24
C TYR A 125 -3.64 7.46 14.85
N ASN A 126 -2.86 7.09 15.85
CA ASN A 126 -3.05 5.90 16.66
C ASN A 126 -3.00 6.28 18.16
N GLU A 127 -4.05 5.93 18.89
CA GLU A 127 -4.15 6.22 20.32
C GLU A 127 -2.99 5.61 21.14
N LYS A 128 -2.46 4.47 20.71
CA LYS A 128 -1.33 3.80 21.37
C LYS A 128 -0.03 4.63 21.29
N GLY A 129 0.12 5.42 20.23
CA GLY A 129 1.32 6.22 20.00
C GLY A 129 2.57 5.36 19.83
N LEU A 130 3.70 5.85 20.35
CA LEU A 130 4.99 5.16 20.30
C LEU A 130 4.97 3.87 21.10
N SER A 131 5.69 2.87 20.62
CA SER A 131 5.90 1.55 21.25
C SER A 131 6.62 1.67 22.60
N GLY A 132 6.80 0.55 23.28
CA GLY A 132 7.41 0.50 24.62
C GLY A 132 8.84 1.05 24.70
N ASP A 133 9.60 1.05 23.59
CA ASP A 133 10.90 1.71 23.45
C ASP A 133 10.81 3.23 23.35
N LYS A 134 9.59 3.76 23.15
CA LYS A 134 9.29 5.19 22.95
C LYS A 134 9.99 5.84 21.75
N GLN A 135 10.56 5.07 20.87
CA GLN A 135 11.28 5.50 19.68
C GLN A 135 10.68 4.99 18.38
N SER A 136 10.00 3.86 18.44
CA SER A 136 9.33 3.27 17.29
C SER A 136 7.81 3.19 17.48
N TYR A 137 7.08 3.02 16.38
CA TYR A 137 5.68 2.69 16.40
C TYR A 137 5.35 1.64 15.34
N GLU A 138 4.38 0.79 15.67
CA GLU A 138 3.90 -0.23 14.77
C GLU A 138 2.89 0.34 13.79
N ILE A 139 3.08 0.05 12.52
CA ILE A 139 2.14 0.37 11.44
C ILE A 139 1.60 -0.91 10.83
N SER A 140 0.37 -0.86 10.34
CA SER A 140 -0.25 -1.98 9.63
C SER A 140 -1.10 -1.48 8.48
N VAL A 141 -1.06 -2.22 7.36
CA VAL A 141 -1.97 -1.98 6.24
C VAL A 141 -3.23 -2.83 6.39
N ALA A 142 -4.35 -2.33 5.92
CA ALA A 142 -5.58 -3.10 5.82
C ALA A 142 -5.40 -4.28 4.85
N LEU A 143 -5.90 -5.47 5.21
CA LEU A 143 -5.90 -6.63 4.32
C LEU A 143 -6.96 -6.51 3.22
N ASP A 144 -8.04 -5.83 3.51
CA ASP A 144 -9.04 -5.43 2.54
C ASP A 144 -8.98 -3.92 2.39
N GLN A 145 -8.43 -3.47 1.27
CA GLN A 145 -8.29 -2.05 0.92
C GLN A 145 -9.35 -1.61 -0.10
N SER A 146 -10.40 -2.42 -0.33
CA SER A 146 -11.47 -2.07 -1.27
C SER A 146 -12.30 -0.85 -0.84
N ASP A 147 -12.31 -0.56 0.44
CA ASP A 147 -12.91 0.63 1.03
C ASP A 147 -11.96 1.84 1.01
N ASP A 148 -12.46 3.03 0.67
CA ASP A 148 -11.68 4.26 0.55
C ASP A 148 -10.93 4.62 1.84
N GLU A 149 -11.56 4.43 3.02
CA GLU A 149 -10.95 4.73 4.30
C GLU A 149 -9.84 3.72 4.64
N ALA A 150 -10.08 2.43 4.40
CA ALA A 150 -9.10 1.37 4.62
C ALA A 150 -7.86 1.55 3.73
N PHE A 151 -8.05 1.94 2.47
CA PHE A 151 -6.96 2.27 1.57
C PHE A 151 -6.20 3.51 2.05
N ARG A 152 -6.89 4.60 2.33
CA ARG A 152 -6.31 5.87 2.76
C ARG A 152 -5.54 5.73 4.08
N THR A 153 -6.09 5.04 5.07
CA THR A 153 -5.43 4.81 6.37
C THR A 153 -4.29 3.81 6.32
N SER A 154 -4.13 3.07 5.23
CA SER A 154 -2.94 2.26 4.95
C SER A 154 -1.75 3.10 4.45
N ASP A 155 -1.95 4.35 4.00
CA ASP A 155 -0.89 5.27 3.54
C ASP A 155 -0.24 5.97 4.74
N HIS A 156 0.59 5.24 5.47
CA HIS A 156 1.31 5.79 6.62
C HIS A 156 2.34 6.84 6.20
N MET A 157 2.35 7.95 6.91
CA MET A 157 3.22 9.10 6.63
C MET A 157 3.86 9.65 7.90
N LEU A 158 5.03 10.26 7.76
CA LEU A 158 5.77 10.91 8.84
C LEU A 158 6.26 12.29 8.40
N ALA A 159 6.10 13.30 9.26
CA ALA A 159 6.66 14.64 9.10
C ALA A 159 7.55 15.00 10.28
N ARG A 160 8.59 15.77 10.03
CA ARG A 160 9.52 16.27 11.03
C ARG A 160 9.83 17.74 10.78
N ALA A 161 9.70 18.57 11.83
CA ALA A 161 10.15 19.95 11.80
C ALA A 161 11.14 20.15 12.97
N GLN A 162 12.44 20.06 12.64
CA GLN A 162 13.52 20.07 13.62
C GLN A 162 14.09 21.47 13.82
N ASN A 163 14.68 21.70 15.00
CA ASN A 163 15.32 22.96 15.38
C ASN A 163 14.43 24.19 15.13
N THR A 164 13.13 24.04 15.45
CA THR A 164 12.12 25.06 15.19
C THR A 164 12.14 26.11 16.31
N ALA A 165 12.52 27.33 15.98
CA ALA A 165 12.43 28.45 16.92
C ALA A 165 10.97 28.80 17.18
N ARG A 166 10.69 29.30 18.40
CA ARG A 166 9.35 29.80 18.77
C ARG A 166 8.86 30.82 17.75
N THR A 167 7.66 30.63 17.23
CA THR A 167 7.06 31.45 16.20
C THR A 167 5.54 31.54 16.37
N GLU A 168 4.94 32.62 15.89
CA GLU A 168 3.50 32.78 15.73
C GLU A 168 3.00 32.28 14.37
N LYS A 169 3.92 31.99 13.43
CA LYS A 169 3.57 31.44 12.13
C LYS A 169 3.29 29.96 12.26
N ALA A 170 2.46 29.44 11.36
CA ALA A 170 2.24 28.01 11.26
C ALA A 170 3.55 27.27 10.90
N ILE A 171 3.84 26.20 11.64
CA ILE A 171 5.01 25.34 11.45
C ILE A 171 4.71 24.41 10.25
N PRO A 172 5.55 24.42 9.21
CA PRO A 172 5.37 23.48 8.09
C PRO A 172 5.62 22.06 8.56
N LEU A 173 4.70 21.16 8.22
CA LEU A 173 4.83 19.71 8.44
C LEU A 173 4.78 19.02 7.09
N ASP A 174 5.94 18.69 6.56
CA ASP A 174 6.12 18.03 5.27
C ASP A 174 6.06 16.52 5.46
N PHE A 175 4.88 15.93 5.28
CA PHE A 175 4.64 14.50 5.42
C PHE A 175 5.21 13.72 4.25
N LYS A 176 6.07 12.77 4.55
CA LYS A 176 6.65 11.80 3.59
C LYS A 176 5.97 10.45 3.75
N ARG A 177 5.63 9.84 2.62
CA ARG A 177 5.07 8.50 2.61
C ARG A 177 6.09 7.46 3.05
N LEU A 178 5.66 6.56 3.90
CA LEU A 178 6.46 5.45 4.41
C LEU A 178 6.15 4.13 3.71
N MET A 179 5.10 4.09 2.91
CA MET A 179 4.61 2.90 2.24
C MET A 179 4.99 2.89 0.76
N SER A 180 4.78 1.75 0.11
CA SER A 180 4.91 1.56 -1.33
C SER A 180 3.52 1.43 -1.94
N LEU A 181 3.30 2.02 -3.12
CA LEU A 181 2.07 1.89 -3.89
C LEU A 181 2.28 0.91 -5.04
N LEU A 182 1.42 -0.09 -5.13
CA LEU A 182 1.32 -1.01 -6.27
C LEU A 182 0.16 -0.54 -7.15
N ASP A 183 0.41 -0.32 -8.43
CA ASP A 183 -0.56 0.14 -9.42
C ASP A 183 -0.67 -0.88 -10.54
N PHE A 184 -1.89 -1.29 -10.88
CA PHE A 184 -2.15 -2.35 -11.84
C PHE A 184 -2.73 -1.81 -13.13
N VAL A 185 -2.07 -2.11 -14.24
CA VAL A 185 -2.51 -1.77 -15.59
C VAL A 185 -2.67 -3.07 -16.37
N LEU A 186 -3.87 -3.35 -16.91
CA LEU A 186 -4.09 -4.51 -17.76
C LEU A 186 -4.26 -4.08 -19.21
N LEU A 187 -3.65 -4.85 -20.11
CA LEU A 187 -3.77 -4.71 -21.55
C LEU A 187 -4.52 -5.91 -22.12
N PRO A 188 -5.48 -5.70 -23.04
CA PRO A 188 -6.12 -6.78 -23.76
C PRO A 188 -5.11 -7.41 -24.71
N GLY A 189 -4.88 -8.69 -24.57
CA GLY A 189 -4.01 -9.50 -25.44
C GLY A 189 -4.82 -10.40 -26.38
N THR A 190 -4.19 -11.47 -26.86
CA THR A 190 -4.81 -12.41 -27.80
C THR A 190 -6.11 -12.99 -27.25
N GLY A 191 -7.17 -12.92 -28.04
CA GLY A 191 -8.50 -13.44 -27.69
C GLY A 191 -9.41 -12.47 -26.97
N TYR A 192 -8.99 -11.23 -26.79
CA TYR A 192 -9.84 -10.08 -26.42
C TYR A 192 -9.88 -9.07 -27.55
N ASP A 193 -11.06 -8.62 -27.93
CA ASP A 193 -11.25 -7.65 -29.03
C ASP A 193 -10.86 -6.22 -28.57
N ASP A 194 -11.09 -5.93 -27.30
CA ASP A 194 -10.81 -4.64 -26.68
C ASP A 194 -10.63 -4.77 -25.14
N VAL A 195 -10.49 -3.64 -24.48
CA VAL A 195 -10.32 -3.53 -23.03
C VAL A 195 -11.56 -3.94 -22.23
N ASP A 196 -12.75 -3.84 -22.81
CA ASP A 196 -14.01 -4.16 -22.10
C ASP A 196 -14.06 -5.62 -21.64
N GLY A 197 -13.40 -6.52 -22.41
CA GLY A 197 -13.29 -7.93 -22.05
C GLY A 197 -12.49 -8.23 -20.79
N ILE A 198 -11.72 -7.27 -20.29
CA ILE A 198 -10.85 -7.43 -19.11
C ILE A 198 -11.21 -6.48 -17.94
N LEU A 199 -12.21 -5.60 -18.09
CA LEU A 199 -12.60 -4.65 -17.02
C LEU A 199 -13.16 -5.34 -15.77
N ALA A 200 -13.70 -6.54 -15.90
CA ALA A 200 -14.19 -7.34 -14.77
C ALA A 200 -13.09 -8.11 -14.05
N ALA A 201 -11.82 -7.80 -14.33
CA ALA A 201 -10.70 -8.43 -13.65
C ALA A 201 -10.66 -8.03 -12.17
N GLU A 202 -10.30 -8.99 -11.34
CA GLU A 202 -10.03 -8.80 -9.91
C GLU A 202 -8.57 -9.14 -9.64
N VAL A 203 -7.89 -8.30 -8.87
CA VAL A 203 -6.50 -8.54 -8.46
C VAL A 203 -6.47 -8.85 -6.97
N GLN A 204 -5.63 -9.80 -6.59
CA GLN A 204 -5.25 -10.04 -5.21
C GLN A 204 -3.72 -10.02 -5.09
N VAL A 205 -3.21 -9.21 -4.18
CA VAL A 205 -1.78 -9.15 -3.87
C VAL A 205 -1.46 -10.25 -2.87
N MET A 206 -0.42 -11.04 -3.15
CA MET A 206 -0.14 -12.28 -2.43
C MET A 206 1.08 -12.14 -1.52
N ASN A 207 1.01 -12.71 -0.32
CA ASN A 207 2.15 -12.89 0.59
C ASN A 207 2.93 -11.61 0.94
N MET A 208 2.25 -10.48 1.07
CA MET A 208 2.87 -9.21 1.48
C MET A 208 2.95 -9.09 2.99
N ALA A 209 3.99 -8.44 3.48
CA ALA A 209 4.04 -8.03 4.88
C ALA A 209 2.84 -7.12 5.18
N GLN A 210 2.15 -7.40 6.30
CA GLN A 210 1.01 -6.60 6.74
C GLN A 210 1.45 -5.54 7.75
N VAL A 211 2.41 -5.88 8.60
CA VAL A 211 2.82 -5.07 9.75
C VAL A 211 4.28 -4.69 9.56
N ALA A 212 4.64 -3.47 9.93
CA ALA A 212 6.01 -2.99 9.97
C ALA A 212 6.23 -2.10 11.19
N ASN A 213 7.48 -1.87 11.55
CA ASN A 213 7.88 -0.90 12.57
C ASN A 213 8.57 0.29 11.92
N VAL A 214 8.25 1.48 12.38
CA VAL A 214 8.85 2.73 11.95
C VAL A 214 9.69 3.30 13.06
N ASP A 215 10.97 3.55 12.80
CA ASP A 215 11.80 4.39 13.67
C ASP A 215 11.34 5.84 13.50
N PHE A 216 10.94 6.46 14.60
CA PHE A 216 10.28 7.76 14.56
C PHE A 216 11.26 8.91 14.27
N VAL A 217 12.52 8.72 14.62
CA VAL A 217 13.58 9.73 14.41
C VAL A 217 14.14 9.66 13.01
N THR A 218 14.42 8.46 12.51
CA THR A 218 15.00 8.28 11.16
C THR A 218 13.95 8.20 10.08
N GLY A 219 12.76 7.70 10.39
CA GLY A 219 11.71 7.37 9.44
C GLY A 219 11.96 6.07 8.70
N GLU A 220 12.94 5.26 9.15
CA GLU A 220 13.19 3.95 8.57
C GLU A 220 12.08 2.97 8.89
N VAL A 221 11.68 2.21 7.88
CA VAL A 221 10.63 1.19 7.97
C VAL A 221 11.26 -0.18 7.90
N SER A 222 11.02 -1.01 8.92
CA SER A 222 11.40 -2.42 8.95
C SER A 222 10.17 -3.29 8.80
N SER A 223 10.25 -4.33 7.97
CA SER A 223 9.12 -5.23 7.72
C SER A 223 9.26 -6.52 8.52
N PRO A 224 8.34 -6.83 9.43
CA PRO A 224 8.31 -8.11 10.12
C PRO A 224 7.92 -9.24 9.17
N ALA A 225 8.12 -10.49 9.62
CA ALA A 225 7.89 -11.69 8.82
C ALA A 225 6.41 -12.08 8.64
N ILE A 226 5.47 -11.36 9.23
CA ILE A 226 4.03 -11.65 9.10
C ILE A 226 3.59 -11.27 7.69
N LYS A 227 3.16 -12.27 6.92
CA LYS A 227 2.70 -12.08 5.53
C LYS A 227 1.23 -12.44 5.39
N ALA A 228 0.52 -11.68 4.58
CA ALA A 228 -0.88 -11.88 4.28
C ALA A 228 -1.20 -11.49 2.83
N ASN A 229 -2.38 -11.87 2.36
CA ASN A 229 -2.89 -11.42 1.08
C ASN A 229 -3.66 -10.13 1.27
N ILE A 230 -3.55 -9.23 0.30
CA ILE A 230 -4.20 -7.93 0.33
C ILE A 230 -5.16 -7.83 -0.86
N THR A 231 -6.41 -7.44 -0.57
CA THR A 231 -7.39 -7.05 -1.59
C THR A 231 -7.15 -5.59 -1.94
N PRO A 232 -6.82 -5.26 -3.21
CA PRO A 232 -6.57 -3.89 -3.64
C PRO A 232 -7.80 -2.99 -3.60
N HIS A 233 -7.54 -1.69 -3.64
CA HIS A 233 -8.52 -0.63 -3.79
C HIS A 233 -8.90 -0.43 -5.25
N GLY A 234 -10.16 0.00 -5.47
CA GLY A 234 -10.66 0.44 -6.76
C GLY A 234 -11.20 -0.69 -7.64
N SER A 235 -11.49 -0.34 -8.87
CA SER A 235 -11.94 -1.24 -9.92
C SER A 235 -11.40 -0.78 -11.27
N PHE A 236 -11.18 -1.70 -12.18
CA PHE A 236 -10.68 -1.37 -13.50
C PHE A 236 -11.68 -0.55 -14.29
N ARG A 237 -11.17 0.50 -14.93
CA ARG A 237 -11.88 1.34 -15.88
C ARG A 237 -11.04 1.50 -17.15
N ALA A 238 -11.70 1.64 -18.29
CA ALA A 238 -11.02 1.87 -19.56
C ALA A 238 -10.39 3.28 -19.61
N SER A 239 -9.12 3.33 -20.00
CA SER A 239 -8.39 4.56 -20.30
C SER A 239 -7.34 4.27 -21.38
N ASP A 240 -7.44 4.93 -22.54
CA ASP A 240 -6.51 4.79 -23.66
C ASP A 240 -6.23 3.32 -24.08
N GLY A 241 -7.29 2.49 -24.10
CA GLY A 241 -7.19 1.07 -24.45
C GLY A 241 -6.60 0.17 -23.37
N LYS A 242 -6.39 0.69 -22.17
CA LYS A 242 -5.88 -0.01 -20.99
C LYS A 242 -6.95 -0.07 -19.90
N ALA A 243 -6.93 -1.10 -19.08
CA ALA A 243 -7.71 -1.17 -17.84
C ALA A 243 -6.84 -0.68 -16.69
N VAL A 244 -7.26 0.39 -16.02
CA VAL A 244 -6.52 1.09 -14.96
C VAL A 244 -7.41 1.38 -13.76
N GLY A 245 -6.82 1.70 -12.61
CA GLY A 245 -7.54 2.20 -11.43
C GLY A 245 -7.67 1.18 -10.30
N VAL A 246 -6.84 0.15 -10.30
CA VAL A 246 -6.69 -0.79 -9.17
C VAL A 246 -5.33 -0.57 -8.55
N GLU A 247 -5.29 -0.29 -7.25
CA GLU A 247 -4.08 0.06 -6.52
C GLU A 247 -4.05 -0.64 -5.15
N ALA A 248 -2.86 -0.93 -4.64
CA ALA A 248 -2.67 -1.47 -3.28
C ALA A 248 -1.51 -0.80 -2.57
N ILE A 249 -1.65 -0.57 -1.28
CA ILE A 249 -0.59 -0.05 -0.42
C ILE A 249 0.01 -1.20 0.38
N VAL A 250 1.34 -1.30 0.34
CA VAL A 250 2.10 -2.33 1.05
C VAL A 250 3.27 -1.70 1.80
N PRO A 251 3.72 -2.28 2.93
CA PRO A 251 4.96 -1.86 3.58
C PRO A 251 6.18 -2.08 2.67
N PRO A 252 7.22 -1.24 2.78
CA PRO A 252 8.50 -1.51 2.16
C PRO A 252 9.01 -2.89 2.54
N GLN A 253 9.43 -3.68 1.55
CA GLN A 253 9.87 -5.05 1.78
C GLN A 253 10.67 -5.61 0.61
N HIS A 254 11.47 -6.62 0.91
CA HIS A 254 12.14 -7.43 -0.09
C HIS A 254 11.27 -8.64 -0.48
N VAL A 255 11.25 -8.95 -1.76
CA VAL A 255 10.56 -10.09 -2.35
C VAL A 255 11.57 -10.88 -3.18
N ASP A 256 11.74 -12.14 -2.85
CA ASP A 256 12.66 -13.03 -3.55
C ASP A 256 12.21 -13.28 -5.00
N ALA A 257 13.17 -13.62 -5.86
CA ALA A 257 12.87 -14.07 -7.21
C ALA A 257 11.93 -15.28 -7.21
N ARG A 258 11.07 -15.37 -8.23
CA ARG A 258 10.04 -16.40 -8.39
C ARG A 258 8.96 -16.41 -7.30
N SER A 259 8.85 -15.34 -6.52
CA SER A 259 7.75 -15.19 -5.56
C SER A 259 6.42 -14.97 -6.26
N TYR A 260 5.37 -15.63 -5.75
CA TYR A 260 3.99 -15.40 -6.19
C TYR A 260 3.50 -14.05 -5.65
N LEU A 261 3.35 -13.06 -6.54
CA LEU A 261 3.01 -11.70 -6.19
C LEU A 261 1.53 -11.39 -6.32
N PHE A 262 0.92 -11.80 -7.44
CA PHE A 262 -0.47 -11.44 -7.75
C PHE A 262 -1.24 -12.62 -8.27
N ASN A 263 -2.52 -12.64 -7.93
CA ASN A 263 -3.53 -13.40 -8.64
C ASN A 263 -4.44 -12.42 -9.38
N VAL A 264 -4.57 -12.55 -10.69
CA VAL A 264 -5.56 -11.82 -11.48
C VAL A 264 -6.65 -12.79 -11.87
N ARG A 265 -7.91 -12.50 -11.55
CA ARG A 265 -9.07 -13.32 -11.88
C ARG A 265 -9.97 -12.60 -12.87
N ILE A 266 -10.34 -13.27 -13.97
CA ILE A 266 -11.30 -12.78 -14.95
C ILE A 266 -12.34 -13.87 -15.19
N GLY A 267 -13.55 -13.69 -14.66
CA GLY A 267 -14.57 -14.73 -14.63
C GLY A 267 -14.09 -15.95 -13.83
N GLU A 268 -14.05 -17.12 -14.47
CA GLU A 268 -13.57 -18.36 -13.84
C GLU A 268 -12.06 -18.59 -14.01
N ARG A 269 -11.36 -17.71 -14.72
CA ARG A 269 -9.92 -17.84 -14.99
C ARG A 269 -9.10 -17.12 -13.97
N ASN A 270 -8.05 -17.77 -13.49
CA ASN A 270 -7.06 -17.19 -12.60
C ASN A 270 -5.70 -17.13 -13.31
N PHE A 271 -5.00 -16.04 -13.10
CA PHE A 271 -3.71 -15.77 -13.68
C PHE A 271 -2.72 -15.55 -12.55
N ARG A 272 -1.75 -16.45 -12.43
CA ARG A 272 -0.72 -16.39 -11.41
C ARG A 272 0.45 -15.58 -11.91
N CYS A 273 0.82 -14.54 -11.19
CA CYS A 273 1.92 -13.66 -11.54
C CYS A 273 3.07 -13.81 -10.54
N THR A 274 4.25 -14.12 -11.04
CA THR A 274 5.47 -14.28 -10.24
C THR A 274 6.55 -13.30 -10.68
N THR A 275 7.52 -13.04 -9.81
CA THR A 275 8.67 -12.22 -10.18
C THR A 275 9.73 -13.06 -10.88
N ASP A 276 10.38 -12.50 -11.91
CA ASP A 276 11.58 -13.08 -12.50
C ASP A 276 12.81 -12.94 -11.62
N LYS A 277 12.89 -11.81 -10.94
CA LYS A 277 14.04 -11.34 -10.17
C LYS A 277 13.60 -10.90 -8.79
N GLU A 278 14.58 -10.74 -7.93
CA GLU A 278 14.37 -10.05 -6.66
C GLU A 278 13.78 -8.66 -6.91
N LEU A 279 12.83 -8.28 -6.06
CA LEU A 279 12.16 -6.99 -6.12
C LEU A 279 12.16 -6.37 -4.71
N THR A 280 12.52 -5.11 -4.61
CA THR A 280 12.46 -4.37 -3.35
C THR A 280 11.44 -3.26 -3.48
N PHE A 281 10.43 -3.31 -2.64
CA PHE A 281 9.48 -2.20 -2.47
C PHE A 281 10.06 -1.20 -1.49
N GLU A 282 10.23 0.05 -1.93
CA GLU A 282 10.81 1.14 -1.14
C GLU A 282 9.75 2.15 -0.72
N ALA A 283 9.96 2.80 0.42
CA ALA A 283 9.08 3.85 0.93
C ALA A 283 8.93 5.00 -0.09
N GLY A 284 7.70 5.47 -0.27
CA GLY A 284 7.38 6.59 -1.14
C GLY A 284 7.51 6.28 -2.64
N ARG A 285 7.56 5.02 -3.03
CA ARG A 285 7.65 4.59 -4.43
C ARG A 285 6.34 4.01 -4.94
N ARG A 286 6.06 4.27 -6.23
CA ARG A 286 4.98 3.64 -7.01
C ARG A 286 5.60 2.58 -7.92
N TYR A 287 5.00 1.40 -7.93
CA TYR A 287 5.37 0.26 -8.77
C TYR A 287 4.19 -0.05 -9.69
N THR A 288 4.29 0.33 -10.95
CA THR A 288 3.25 0.05 -11.94
C THR A 288 3.51 -1.27 -12.63
N PHE A 289 2.60 -2.21 -12.46
CA PHE A 289 2.62 -3.54 -13.09
C PHE A 289 1.70 -3.54 -14.29
N THR A 290 2.27 -3.57 -15.48
CA THR A 290 1.53 -3.66 -16.75
C THR A 290 1.46 -5.11 -17.20
N LEU A 291 0.25 -5.68 -17.26
CA LEU A 291 0.00 -7.06 -17.58
C LEU A 291 -0.81 -7.19 -18.86
N THR A 292 -0.26 -7.87 -19.88
CA THR A 292 -1.02 -8.23 -21.09
C THR A 292 -1.77 -9.53 -20.85
N ILE A 293 -3.09 -9.50 -20.88
CA ILE A 293 -3.97 -10.65 -20.61
C ILE A 293 -4.32 -11.35 -21.91
N ASN A 294 -3.86 -12.59 -22.08
CA ASN A 294 -4.16 -13.42 -23.25
C ASN A 294 -5.22 -14.47 -22.89
N ARG A 295 -6.31 -14.54 -23.66
CA ARG A 295 -7.40 -15.51 -23.43
C ARG A 295 -7.04 -16.94 -23.84
N ALA A 296 -6.13 -17.09 -24.79
CA ALA A 296 -5.83 -18.37 -25.43
C ALA A 296 -4.44 -18.93 -25.06
N ALA A 297 -3.71 -18.32 -24.14
CA ALA A 297 -2.39 -18.82 -23.77
C ALA A 297 -2.51 -20.17 -23.07
N ALA A 298 -1.82 -21.15 -23.60
CA ALA A 298 -1.68 -22.47 -23.00
C ALA A 298 -0.38 -22.48 -22.18
N GLY A 299 -0.50 -22.54 -20.84
CA GLY A 299 0.56 -22.84 -19.89
C GLY A 299 1.79 -21.91 -19.92
N GLY A 300 1.99 -21.14 -18.91
CA GLY A 300 3.18 -20.32 -18.70
C GLY A 300 3.09 -19.46 -17.44
N GLU A 301 4.16 -19.41 -16.68
CA GLU A 301 4.31 -18.52 -15.55
C GLU A 301 4.61 -17.11 -16.05
N VAL A 302 3.93 -16.12 -15.48
CA VAL A 302 4.10 -14.72 -15.86
C VAL A 302 5.22 -14.10 -15.07
N ALA A 303 6.28 -13.73 -15.74
CA ALA A 303 7.37 -12.97 -15.17
C ALA A 303 7.04 -11.47 -15.16
N LEU A 304 7.21 -10.84 -14.01
CA LEU A 304 6.86 -9.44 -13.79
C LEU A 304 8.09 -8.58 -13.52
N SER A 305 8.21 -7.50 -14.26
CA SER A 305 9.11 -6.38 -13.94
C SER A 305 8.29 -5.10 -13.89
N PRO A 306 8.13 -4.47 -12.72
CA PRO A 306 7.38 -3.23 -12.61
C PRO A 306 8.19 -2.03 -13.10
N THR A 307 7.51 -1.00 -13.58
CA THR A 307 8.08 0.32 -13.68
C THR A 307 8.09 0.98 -12.30
N ILE A 308 9.25 1.52 -11.89
CA ILE A 308 9.43 2.12 -10.57
C ILE A 308 9.50 3.64 -10.72
N GLU A 309 8.63 4.35 -10.01
CA GLU A 309 8.58 5.80 -9.99
C GLU A 309 8.47 6.31 -8.55
N ASP A 310 8.78 7.59 -8.32
CA ASP A 310 8.39 8.23 -7.07
C ASP A 310 6.86 8.19 -6.97
N TRP A 311 6.32 7.99 -5.77
CA TRP A 311 4.88 8.03 -5.53
C TRP A 311 4.37 9.46 -5.72
N THR A 312 4.55 9.91 -6.92
CA THR A 312 4.06 11.17 -7.44
C THR A 312 3.38 10.86 -8.74
N PRO A 313 2.24 11.44 -9.02
CA PRO A 313 1.54 11.15 -10.24
C PRO A 313 2.24 11.81 -11.43
N GLY A 314 2.54 11.03 -12.41
CA GLY A 314 2.81 11.53 -13.76
C GLY A 314 4.01 10.93 -14.46
N THR A 315 3.68 10.13 -15.42
CA THR A 315 4.34 9.68 -16.65
C THR A 315 5.04 8.32 -16.63
N ALA A 316 4.34 7.42 -17.19
CA ALA A 316 4.52 6.31 -18.16
C ALA A 316 5.91 5.65 -18.26
N SER A 317 5.97 4.45 -18.04
CA SER A 317 5.66 3.10 -18.50
C SER A 317 6.69 2.54 -19.46
N SER A 318 7.30 1.43 -19.10
CA SER A 318 7.80 0.44 -20.05
C SER A 318 6.81 -0.72 -20.11
N GLU A 319 6.42 -1.11 -21.32
CA GLU A 319 5.49 -2.21 -21.56
C GLU A 319 6.28 -3.52 -21.61
N GLU A 320 5.92 -4.47 -20.74
CA GLU A 320 6.35 -5.86 -20.90
C GLU A 320 5.13 -6.74 -21.20
N THR A 321 5.28 -7.60 -22.19
CA THR A 321 4.25 -8.57 -22.56
C THR A 321 4.35 -9.79 -21.66
N VAL A 322 3.26 -10.10 -21.00
CA VAL A 322 3.16 -11.16 -20.03
C VAL A 322 2.33 -12.30 -20.62
N GLU A 323 2.93 -13.48 -20.77
CA GLU A 323 2.21 -14.69 -21.10
C GLU A 323 1.67 -15.36 -19.83
N VAL A 324 0.48 -15.89 -19.91
CA VAL A 324 -0.33 -16.27 -18.76
C VAL A 324 -0.51 -17.77 -18.69
N ASP A 325 -0.40 -18.34 -17.49
CA ASP A 325 -0.68 -19.75 -17.23
C ASP A 325 -2.20 -20.03 -17.26
N PRO A 326 -2.70 -20.84 -18.21
CA PRO A 326 -4.11 -21.21 -18.27
C PRO A 326 -4.50 -22.35 -17.33
N ASP A 327 -3.57 -22.90 -16.54
CA ASP A 327 -3.78 -24.20 -15.89
C ASP A 327 -4.06 -24.10 -14.37
N LEU A 328 -4.48 -22.94 -13.87
CA LEU A 328 -5.05 -22.86 -12.51
C LEU A 328 -6.49 -23.43 -12.41
N ASP A 329 -7.09 -23.78 -13.55
CA ASP A 329 -8.26 -24.64 -13.64
C ASP A 329 -7.90 -26.10 -13.92
N ALA A 330 -6.60 -26.43 -13.94
CA ALA A 330 -6.17 -27.81 -14.02
C ALA A 330 -6.77 -28.58 -12.86
N LYS A 331 -7.58 -29.55 -13.19
CA LYS A 331 -8.10 -30.50 -12.21
C LYS A 331 -6.99 -31.41 -11.66
N VAL A 332 -5.79 -31.27 -12.19
CA VAL A 332 -4.64 -32.15 -11.95
C VAL A 332 -3.35 -31.35 -12.08
N VAL A 333 -2.45 -31.44 -11.09
CA VAL A 333 -1.05 -31.02 -11.21
C VAL A 333 -0.15 -32.24 -11.38
N ARG A 334 0.99 -32.05 -12.06
CA ARG A 334 2.01 -33.08 -12.20
C ARG A 334 3.28 -32.64 -11.50
N ASP A 335 3.92 -33.58 -10.81
CA ASP A 335 5.28 -33.39 -10.32
C ASP A 335 6.32 -33.75 -11.41
N ILE A 336 7.60 -33.59 -11.08
CA ILE A 336 8.71 -33.87 -12.00
C ILE A 336 8.82 -35.36 -12.37
N ASP A 337 8.35 -36.26 -11.48
CA ASP A 337 8.32 -37.71 -11.71
C ASP A 337 7.13 -38.14 -12.56
N GLY A 338 6.27 -37.18 -12.96
CA GLY A 338 5.08 -37.42 -13.77
C GLY A 338 3.87 -37.90 -13.00
N ASN A 339 3.89 -37.91 -11.66
CA ASN A 339 2.72 -38.23 -10.86
C ASN A 339 1.66 -37.16 -11.01
N GLU A 340 0.40 -37.58 -11.12
CA GLU A 340 -0.75 -36.70 -11.21
C GLU A 340 -1.47 -36.61 -9.86
N TYR A 341 -1.80 -35.36 -9.46
CA TYR A 341 -2.54 -35.07 -8.25
C TYR A 341 -3.79 -34.24 -8.58
N ALA A 342 -4.94 -34.75 -8.19
CA ALA A 342 -6.17 -33.98 -8.29
C ALA A 342 -6.07 -32.73 -7.42
N ILE A 343 -6.54 -31.58 -7.92
CA ILE A 343 -6.60 -30.36 -7.15
C ILE A 343 -7.93 -30.27 -6.41
N VAL A 344 -7.87 -30.03 -5.10
CA VAL A 344 -9.02 -29.76 -4.25
C VAL A 344 -8.93 -28.32 -3.76
N ARG A 345 -9.97 -27.55 -3.99
CA ARG A 345 -10.06 -26.16 -3.50
C ARG A 345 -10.72 -26.12 -2.13
N ILE A 346 -10.02 -25.52 -1.16
CA ILE A 346 -10.53 -25.28 0.19
C ILE A 346 -10.45 -23.77 0.46
N GLY A 347 -11.57 -23.09 0.39
CA GLY A 347 -11.63 -21.63 0.45
C GLY A 347 -10.89 -20.99 -0.73
N THR A 348 -9.86 -20.21 -0.44
CA THR A 348 -9.00 -19.55 -1.45
C THR A 348 -7.74 -20.36 -1.77
N GLN A 349 -7.52 -21.50 -1.12
CA GLN A 349 -6.32 -22.33 -1.29
C GLN A 349 -6.61 -23.51 -2.22
N GLN A 350 -5.59 -23.89 -2.98
CA GLN A 350 -5.59 -25.13 -3.75
C GLN A 350 -4.67 -26.15 -3.07
N TRP A 351 -5.15 -27.35 -2.91
CA TRP A 351 -4.45 -28.46 -2.27
C TRP A 351 -4.36 -29.63 -3.22
N THR A 352 -3.30 -30.40 -3.12
CA THR A 352 -3.26 -31.73 -3.76
C THR A 352 -4.28 -32.63 -3.07
N GLY A 353 -5.10 -33.32 -3.85
CA GLY A 353 -6.12 -34.23 -3.34
C GLY A 353 -5.55 -35.56 -2.85
N ALA A 354 -4.24 -35.75 -2.92
CA ALA A 354 -3.49 -36.90 -2.44
C ALA A 354 -2.14 -36.47 -1.91
N ASN A 355 -1.48 -37.33 -1.14
CA ASN A 355 -0.12 -37.11 -0.66
C ASN A 355 0.85 -37.04 -1.84
N LEU A 356 1.88 -36.20 -1.69
CA LEU A 356 2.95 -36.12 -2.67
C LEU A 356 3.69 -37.47 -2.74
N ARG A 357 3.92 -37.93 -3.97
CA ARG A 357 4.65 -39.17 -4.27
C ARG A 357 5.95 -38.90 -5.03
N THR A 358 6.34 -37.63 -5.12
CA THR A 358 7.56 -37.24 -5.81
C THR A 358 8.79 -37.78 -5.08
N THR A 359 9.75 -38.24 -5.83
CA THR A 359 11.05 -38.73 -5.36
C THR A 359 12.20 -37.78 -5.72
N HIS A 360 11.86 -36.67 -6.40
CA HIS A 360 12.82 -35.66 -6.81
C HIS A 360 12.32 -34.25 -6.48
N TYR A 361 13.27 -33.34 -6.26
CA TYR A 361 13.00 -31.91 -6.27
C TYR A 361 12.69 -31.41 -7.67
N ASN A 362 12.11 -30.22 -7.80
CA ASN A 362 11.75 -29.62 -9.10
C ASN A 362 12.94 -29.40 -10.05
N ASP A 363 14.15 -29.38 -9.56
CA ASP A 363 15.39 -29.30 -10.34
C ASP A 363 15.93 -30.67 -10.81
N GLY A 364 15.22 -31.74 -10.46
CA GLY A 364 15.61 -33.14 -10.78
C GLY A 364 16.59 -33.76 -9.78
N THR A 365 16.95 -33.07 -8.69
CA THR A 365 17.79 -33.66 -7.64
C THR A 365 16.98 -34.73 -6.88
N PRO A 366 17.52 -35.97 -6.68
CA PRO A 366 16.79 -37.01 -5.98
C PRO A 366 16.64 -36.70 -4.49
N ILE A 367 15.46 -37.02 -3.94
CA ILE A 367 15.20 -37.03 -2.49
C ILE A 367 15.60 -38.40 -1.96
N THR A 368 16.29 -38.47 -0.83
CA THR A 368 16.79 -39.74 -0.29
C THR A 368 15.69 -40.61 0.26
N LEU A 369 15.59 -41.85 -0.23
CA LEU A 369 14.72 -42.87 0.39
C LEU A 369 15.42 -43.45 1.63
N LEU A 370 14.73 -43.44 2.75
CA LEU A 370 15.15 -44.08 4.01
C LEU A 370 14.31 -45.32 4.27
N GLU A 371 14.98 -46.48 4.29
CA GLU A 371 14.35 -47.80 4.38
C GLU A 371 14.34 -48.39 5.80
N ASP A 372 14.98 -47.71 6.76
CA ASP A 372 15.03 -48.18 8.13
C ASP A 372 14.67 -47.08 9.14
N GLN A 373 14.15 -47.49 10.29
CA GLN A 373 13.64 -46.59 11.32
C GLN A 373 14.77 -45.85 12.05
N GLU A 374 15.98 -46.39 12.07
CA GLU A 374 17.13 -45.78 12.73
C GLU A 374 17.69 -44.62 11.89
N ALA A 375 17.77 -44.80 10.57
CA ALA A 375 18.11 -43.76 9.60
C ALA A 375 17.08 -42.63 9.61
N TRP A 376 15.77 -42.97 9.70
CA TRP A 376 14.71 -41.99 9.81
C TRP A 376 14.81 -41.14 11.07
N ALA A 377 15.08 -41.76 12.22
CA ALA A 377 15.26 -41.04 13.49
C ALA A 377 16.49 -40.10 13.49
N GLN A 378 17.53 -40.43 12.71
CA GLN A 378 18.71 -39.57 12.56
C GLN A 378 18.46 -38.36 11.65
N CYS A 379 17.47 -38.43 10.77
CA CYS A 379 17.07 -37.31 9.90
C CYS A 379 16.40 -36.14 10.65
N GLU A 380 15.91 -36.33 11.87
CA GLU A 380 15.19 -35.30 12.63
C GLU A 380 16.00 -34.02 12.84
N ASN A 381 17.34 -34.11 12.77
CA ASN A 381 18.25 -32.98 12.92
C ASN A 381 19.03 -32.67 11.63
N SER A 382 18.63 -33.23 10.49
CA SER A 382 19.24 -33.02 9.18
C SER A 382 18.48 -31.93 8.43
N GLU A 383 19.19 -31.05 7.71
CA GLU A 383 18.59 -30.11 6.75
C GLU A 383 18.27 -30.78 5.41
N GLU A 384 18.60 -32.04 5.23
CA GLU A 384 18.35 -32.79 4.01
C GLU A 384 16.96 -33.43 4.03
N ALA A 385 16.22 -33.27 2.95
CA ALA A 385 14.93 -33.93 2.81
C ALA A 385 15.09 -35.41 2.53
N ALA A 386 14.20 -36.19 3.13
CA ALA A 386 14.10 -37.63 2.91
C ALA A 386 12.64 -38.07 2.85
N TYR A 387 12.39 -39.24 2.29
CA TYR A 387 11.06 -39.88 2.32
C TYR A 387 11.18 -41.33 2.74
N CYS A 388 10.10 -41.91 3.21
CA CYS A 388 9.98 -43.34 3.49
C CYS A 388 8.68 -43.88 2.92
N LEU A 389 8.61 -45.18 2.76
CA LEU A 389 7.39 -45.87 2.38
C LEU A 389 6.68 -46.37 3.65
N TYR A 390 5.36 -46.49 3.59
CA TYR A 390 4.57 -47.02 4.70
C TYR A 390 5.07 -48.43 5.07
N ASP A 391 5.33 -48.66 6.36
CA ASP A 391 5.95 -49.90 6.91
C ASP A 391 7.31 -50.26 6.27
N ASN A 392 7.98 -49.33 5.59
CA ASN A 392 9.20 -49.57 4.79
C ASN A 392 9.03 -50.68 3.77
N ASP A 393 7.83 -50.88 3.26
CA ASP A 393 7.48 -51.91 2.29
C ASP A 393 7.33 -51.30 0.88
N ALA A 394 8.23 -51.67 -0.02
CA ALA A 394 8.24 -51.20 -1.41
C ALA A 394 6.94 -51.47 -2.16
N THR A 395 6.15 -52.47 -1.75
CA THR A 395 4.84 -52.76 -2.34
C THR A 395 3.79 -51.69 -2.05
N ASN A 396 4.02 -50.82 -1.06
CA ASN A 396 3.15 -49.72 -0.71
C ASN A 396 3.41 -48.44 -1.54
N SER A 397 4.41 -48.44 -2.42
CA SER A 397 4.76 -47.26 -3.23
C SER A 397 3.65 -46.82 -4.21
N GLU A 398 2.71 -47.70 -4.53
CA GLU A 398 1.58 -47.42 -5.43
C GLU A 398 0.28 -47.03 -4.64
N LEU A 399 0.28 -47.20 -3.32
CA LEU A 399 -0.91 -47.03 -2.49
C LEU A 399 -1.01 -45.64 -1.84
N TYR A 400 0.08 -44.89 -1.79
CA TYR A 400 0.15 -43.64 -1.05
C TYR A 400 0.75 -42.53 -1.88
#